data_b15e2b8a4c0f5477387fc3baf1c1af07
#
_entry.id   b15e2b8a4c0f5477387fc3baf1c1af07
#
_cell.length_a   1.000
_cell.length_b   1.000
_cell.length_c   1.000
_cell.angle_alpha   90.00
_cell.angle_beta   90.00
_cell.angle_gamma   90.00
#
_symmetry.space_group_name_H-M   'P 1'
#
loop_
_entity.id
_entity.type
_entity.pdbx_description
1 polymer ?
#
loop_
_entity_poly.entity_id
_entity_poly.type
_entity_poly.pdbx_seq_one_letter_code
_entity_poly.pdbx_strand_id
1 'polypeptide(L)'
;MRKLIGAYLLGAIWTVGALGNACAQSLEARQLMEATNADRAQQGLAPLKWDPALARAAQRHAELMVGQRALSHQYGGEADLETRVGQEGAHFHVVAENLAAAQTAAALEAEWMHSPGHRANILDPRLNEIGVGMVRQGGYLWAVEDFSAAVAVLGSSQIELTIGQLLNERGIEPAGNVAAARETCAMDHGAAGGLRPKFIMRWEASNLNRLPDVLEQKISTGRYRTAAVGSCNIGNEGPGFTTYHLAVLLF
;
A
#
# COMPACT_ATOMS: atom_id res chain seq x y z
N MET A 1 75.39 -14.85 -8.94
CA MET A 1 74.07 -14.90 -9.53
C MET A 1 73.05 -15.29 -8.44
N ARG A 2 72.41 -14.30 -7.81
CA ARG A 2 71.36 -14.55 -6.79
C ARG A 2 70.01 -14.18 -7.41
N LYS A 3 69.10 -15.17 -7.53
CA LYS A 3 67.74 -14.98 -8.02
C LYS A 3 66.87 -14.52 -6.84
N LEU A 4 66.25 -13.34 -6.96
CA LEU A 4 65.24 -12.82 -6.06
C LEU A 4 63.87 -13.41 -6.50
N ILE A 5 63.19 -14.12 -5.62
CA ILE A 5 61.84 -14.61 -5.77
C ILE A 5 60.92 -13.59 -5.12
N GLY A 6 60.15 -12.88 -5.95
CA GLY A 6 59.10 -11.96 -5.48
C GLY A 6 57.83 -12.73 -5.10
N ALA A 7 57.43 -12.60 -3.83
CA ALA A 7 56.17 -13.13 -3.35
C ALA A 7 55.06 -12.09 -3.60
N TYR A 8 54.05 -12.42 -4.43
CA TYR A 8 52.84 -11.64 -4.58
C TYR A 8 51.84 -12.01 -3.48
N LEU A 9 51.58 -11.09 -2.57
CA LEU A 9 50.48 -11.20 -1.61
C LEU A 9 49.17 -10.80 -2.32
N LEU A 10 48.33 -11.77 -2.58
CA LEU A 10 46.96 -11.57 -3.02
C LEU A 10 46.13 -11.13 -1.79
N GLY A 11 45.81 -9.85 -1.70
CA GLY A 11 44.87 -9.31 -0.74
C GLY A 11 43.43 -9.68 -1.12
N ALA A 12 42.79 -10.58 -0.36
CA ALA A 12 41.38 -10.84 -0.48
C ALA A 12 40.60 -9.65 0.09
N ILE A 13 39.94 -8.89 -0.79
CA ILE A 13 38.98 -7.87 -0.40
C ILE A 13 37.69 -8.56 -0.03
N TRP A 14 37.43 -8.64 1.28
CA TRP A 14 36.09 -9.02 1.79
C TRP A 14 35.14 -7.84 1.62
N THR A 15 34.29 -7.88 0.62
CA THR A 15 33.14 -7.00 0.54
C THR A 15 32.13 -7.45 1.60
N VAL A 16 32.09 -6.72 2.72
CA VAL A 16 31.00 -6.81 3.68
C VAL A 16 29.77 -6.28 2.97
N GLY A 17 28.97 -7.17 2.40
CA GLY A 17 27.65 -6.85 1.92
C GLY A 17 26.84 -6.31 3.10
N ALA A 18 26.36 -5.08 3.02
CA ALA A 18 25.37 -4.55 3.94
C ALA A 18 24.10 -5.42 3.81
N LEU A 19 23.97 -6.41 4.69
CA LEU A 19 22.70 -7.10 4.94
C LEU A 19 21.78 -6.01 5.50
N GLY A 20 20.91 -5.47 4.65
CA GLY A 20 19.82 -4.63 5.09
C GLY A 20 19.12 -5.35 6.23
N ASN A 21 18.99 -4.71 7.40
CA ASN A 21 18.20 -5.19 8.51
C ASN A 21 16.74 -5.29 8.05
N ALA A 22 16.38 -6.40 7.44
CA ALA A 22 14.99 -6.83 7.40
C ALA A 22 14.60 -6.99 8.89
N CYS A 23 13.74 -6.14 9.40
CA CYS A 23 13.21 -6.24 10.74
C CYS A 23 12.59 -7.64 10.86
N ALA A 24 13.32 -8.57 11.48
CA ALA A 24 12.85 -9.93 11.64
C ALA A 24 11.60 -9.88 12.51
N GLN A 25 10.50 -10.35 11.98
CA GLN A 25 9.23 -10.50 12.70
C GLN A 25 9.47 -11.29 13.99
N SER A 26 9.18 -10.67 15.14
CA SER A 26 9.30 -11.40 16.42
C SER A 26 8.31 -12.57 16.46
N LEU A 27 8.59 -13.57 17.30
CA LEU A 27 7.68 -14.71 17.45
C LEU A 27 6.28 -14.25 17.88
N GLU A 28 6.22 -13.31 18.83
CA GLU A 28 4.97 -12.77 19.34
C GLU A 28 4.21 -11.97 18.27
N ALA A 29 4.90 -11.17 17.45
CA ALA A 29 4.28 -10.43 16.35
C ALA A 29 3.69 -11.38 15.30
N ARG A 30 4.39 -12.49 15.01
CA ARG A 30 3.87 -13.52 14.11
C ARG A 30 2.64 -14.21 14.69
N GLN A 31 2.67 -14.59 15.96
CA GLN A 31 1.52 -15.20 16.64
C GLN A 31 0.30 -14.30 16.62
N LEU A 32 0.50 -12.99 16.81
CA LEU A 32 -0.59 -12.02 16.78
C LEU A 32 -1.19 -11.92 15.38
N MET A 33 -0.37 -11.72 14.35
CA MET A 33 -0.85 -11.71 12.95
C MET A 33 -1.58 -13.01 12.56
N GLU A 34 -1.09 -14.17 13.03
CA GLU A 34 -1.75 -15.47 12.78
C GLU A 34 -3.14 -15.53 13.48
N ALA A 35 -3.26 -14.99 14.70
CA ALA A 35 -4.54 -14.92 15.42
C ALA A 35 -5.52 -13.98 14.69
N THR A 36 -5.10 -12.77 14.33
CA THR A 36 -5.87 -11.82 13.53
C THR A 36 -6.36 -12.45 12.21
N ASN A 37 -5.49 -13.16 11.50
CA ASN A 37 -5.87 -13.86 10.27
C ASN A 37 -6.82 -15.06 10.51
N ALA A 38 -6.74 -15.72 11.67
CA ALA A 38 -7.69 -16.76 12.04
C ALA A 38 -9.10 -16.19 12.27
N ASP A 39 -9.21 -15.04 12.94
CA ASP A 39 -10.49 -14.35 13.14
C ASP A 39 -11.09 -13.84 11.83
N ARG A 40 -10.26 -13.30 10.93
CA ARG A 40 -10.68 -12.94 9.56
C ARG A 40 -11.21 -14.15 8.78
N ALA A 41 -10.49 -15.28 8.84
CA ALA A 41 -10.91 -16.51 8.15
C ALA A 41 -12.27 -17.03 8.65
N GLN A 42 -12.56 -16.92 9.96
CA GLN A 42 -13.87 -17.27 10.53
C GLN A 42 -15.01 -16.42 9.94
N GLN A 43 -14.71 -15.22 9.45
CA GLN A 43 -15.68 -14.33 8.78
C GLN A 43 -15.62 -14.43 7.24
N GLY A 44 -14.85 -15.39 6.68
CA GLY A 44 -14.72 -15.58 5.24
C GLY A 44 -13.88 -14.49 4.53
N LEU A 45 -13.09 -13.72 5.28
CA LEU A 45 -12.24 -12.67 4.75
C LEU A 45 -10.87 -13.23 4.32
N ALA A 46 -10.27 -12.60 3.31
CA ALA A 46 -8.90 -12.92 2.89
C ALA A 46 -7.89 -12.59 4.01
N PRO A 47 -6.82 -13.37 4.15
CA PRO A 47 -5.78 -13.08 5.12
C PRO A 47 -5.01 -11.81 4.77
N LEU A 48 -4.60 -11.06 5.79
CA LEU A 48 -3.68 -9.94 5.68
C LEU A 48 -2.26 -10.45 5.42
N LYS A 49 -1.52 -9.74 4.61
CA LYS A 49 -0.11 -9.99 4.33
C LYS A 49 0.76 -9.11 5.21
N TRP A 50 1.92 -9.62 5.61
CA TRP A 50 2.89 -8.83 6.34
C TRP A 50 3.50 -7.73 5.48
N ASP A 51 3.46 -6.48 5.96
CA ASP A 51 4.17 -5.35 5.39
C ASP A 51 5.28 -4.87 6.34
N PRO A 52 6.56 -4.86 5.89
CA PRO A 52 7.67 -4.41 6.74
C PRO A 52 7.66 -2.92 7.05
N ALA A 53 7.04 -2.08 6.22
CA ALA A 53 6.94 -0.63 6.45
C ALA A 53 5.92 -0.35 7.57
N LEU A 54 4.74 -0.98 7.52
CA LEU A 54 3.76 -0.94 8.61
C LEU A 54 4.38 -1.45 9.91
N ALA A 55 5.12 -2.57 9.87
CA ALA A 55 5.76 -3.13 11.06
C ALA A 55 6.80 -2.21 11.69
N ARG A 56 7.55 -1.44 10.88
CA ARG A 56 8.49 -0.44 11.41
C ARG A 56 7.77 0.73 12.05
N ALA A 57 6.70 1.23 11.44
CA ALA A 57 5.87 2.29 12.00
C ALA A 57 5.24 1.85 13.34
N ALA A 58 4.60 0.69 13.35
CA ALA A 58 4.01 0.08 14.54
C ALA A 58 5.03 -0.13 15.67
N GLN A 59 6.25 -0.60 15.34
CA GLN A 59 7.30 -0.83 16.32
C GLN A 59 7.75 0.47 16.98
N ARG A 60 7.98 1.54 16.20
CA ARG A 60 8.35 2.86 16.75
C ARG A 60 7.25 3.41 17.64
N HIS A 61 6.00 3.25 17.24
CA HIS A 61 4.87 3.70 18.05
C HIS A 61 4.74 2.90 19.36
N ALA A 62 4.93 1.57 19.33
CA ALA A 62 4.96 0.74 20.52
C ALA A 62 6.09 1.15 21.49
N GLU A 63 7.26 1.53 20.99
CA GLU A 63 8.37 2.08 21.78
C GLU A 63 8.01 3.41 22.44
N LEU A 64 7.29 4.30 21.73
CA LEU A 64 6.77 5.54 22.28
C LEU A 64 5.72 5.29 23.38
N MET A 65 4.77 4.38 23.17
CA MET A 65 3.77 4.00 24.17
C MET A 65 4.44 3.58 25.49
N VAL A 66 5.46 2.75 25.39
CA VAL A 66 6.25 2.30 26.54
C VAL A 66 6.98 3.45 27.22
N GLY A 67 7.61 4.34 26.45
CA GLY A 67 8.31 5.54 26.95
C GLY A 67 7.37 6.49 27.67
N GLN A 68 6.20 6.71 27.14
CA GLN A 68 5.14 7.56 27.71
C GLN A 68 4.32 6.88 28.82
N ARG A 69 4.40 5.55 28.94
CA ARG A 69 3.60 4.72 29.85
C ARG A 69 2.09 4.95 29.68
N ALA A 70 1.64 5.14 28.47
CA ALA A 70 0.25 5.43 28.13
C ALA A 70 -0.11 4.77 26.79
N LEU A 71 -1.38 4.46 26.59
CA LEU A 71 -1.95 4.05 25.30
C LEU A 71 -2.54 5.30 24.64
N SER A 72 -2.06 5.62 23.45
CA SER A 72 -2.56 6.73 22.64
C SER A 72 -2.22 6.48 21.19
N HIS A 73 -3.14 6.80 20.28
CA HIS A 73 -2.91 6.72 18.83
C HIS A 73 -1.92 7.76 18.30
N GLN A 74 -1.66 8.82 19.07
CA GLN A 74 -0.71 9.86 18.71
C GLN A 74 -0.23 10.59 19.96
N TYR A 75 1.04 10.94 20.03
CA TYR A 75 1.64 11.75 21.08
C TYR A 75 1.99 13.15 20.58
N GLY A 76 2.20 14.09 21.49
CA GLY A 76 2.62 15.44 21.14
C GLY A 76 3.96 15.44 20.38
N GLY A 77 3.96 16.01 19.16
CA GLY A 77 5.13 16.03 18.27
C GLY A 77 5.33 14.79 17.41
N GLU A 78 4.53 13.77 17.60
CA GLU A 78 4.50 12.61 16.70
C GLU A 78 3.63 12.90 15.47
N ALA A 79 4.03 12.41 14.31
CA ALA A 79 3.21 12.44 13.11
C ALA A 79 1.96 11.56 13.29
N ASP A 80 0.90 11.85 12.54
CA ASP A 80 -0.28 10.99 12.48
C ASP A 80 0.03 9.62 11.85
N LEU A 81 -0.91 8.68 11.96
CA LEU A 81 -0.74 7.32 11.46
C LEU A 81 -0.37 7.27 9.98
N GLU A 82 -1.08 8.01 9.13
CA GLU A 82 -0.85 8.04 7.68
C GLU A 82 0.57 8.50 7.37
N THR A 83 1.01 9.56 8.01
CA THR A 83 2.37 10.08 7.86
C THR A 83 3.42 9.11 8.40
N ARG A 84 3.19 8.47 9.56
CA ARG A 84 4.15 7.49 10.13
C ARG A 84 4.38 6.31 9.18
N VAL A 85 3.30 5.69 8.71
CA VAL A 85 3.41 4.50 7.84
C VAL A 85 3.94 4.87 6.46
N GLY A 86 3.56 6.03 5.91
CA GLY A 86 4.06 6.53 4.64
C GLY A 86 5.54 6.88 4.67
N GLN A 87 6.05 7.47 5.75
CA GLN A 87 7.47 7.75 5.94
C GLN A 87 8.33 6.47 6.01
N GLU A 88 7.75 5.36 6.46
CA GLU A 88 8.40 4.05 6.44
C GLU A 88 8.38 3.38 5.06
N GLY A 89 7.65 3.94 4.09
CA GLY A 89 7.57 3.48 2.71
C GLY A 89 6.36 2.61 2.39
N ALA A 90 5.32 2.59 3.24
CA ALA A 90 4.04 1.98 2.89
C ALA A 90 3.31 2.81 1.83
N HIS A 91 2.63 2.14 0.90
CA HIS A 91 1.79 2.76 -0.13
C HIS A 91 0.36 2.25 0.00
N PHE A 92 -0.57 3.15 0.28
CA PHE A 92 -1.93 2.80 0.68
C PHE A 92 -2.96 3.85 0.25
N HIS A 93 -4.23 3.52 0.36
CA HIS A 93 -5.34 4.49 0.29
C HIS A 93 -6.24 4.47 1.53
N VAL A 94 -6.05 3.48 2.42
CA VAL A 94 -6.68 3.40 3.74
C VAL A 94 -5.66 2.85 4.71
N VAL A 95 -5.61 3.39 5.92
CA VAL A 95 -4.88 2.83 7.06
C VAL A 95 -5.78 2.76 8.29
N ALA A 96 -5.47 1.85 9.19
CA ALA A 96 -6.11 1.72 10.49
C ALA A 96 -5.10 1.21 11.52
N GLU A 97 -5.37 1.46 12.81
CA GLU A 97 -4.46 1.09 13.90
C GLU A 97 -5.25 0.48 15.06
N ASN A 98 -4.74 -0.60 15.62
CA ASN A 98 -5.13 -1.14 16.91
C ASN A 98 -3.94 -1.05 17.86
N LEU A 99 -4.19 -0.68 19.11
CA LEU A 99 -3.18 -0.69 20.16
C LEU A 99 -3.75 -1.17 21.50
N ALA A 100 -2.94 -1.90 22.23
CA ALA A 100 -3.26 -2.40 23.59
C ALA A 100 -2.00 -2.81 24.36
N ALA A 101 -2.18 -3.17 25.64
CA ALA A 101 -1.15 -3.77 26.46
C ALA A 101 -1.72 -4.94 27.24
N ALA A 102 -1.26 -6.17 26.96
CA ALA A 102 -1.68 -7.39 27.65
C ALA A 102 -0.50 -8.32 27.94
N GLN A 103 -0.72 -9.40 28.69
CA GLN A 103 0.38 -10.31 29.09
C GLN A 103 0.84 -11.21 27.94
N THR A 104 -0.04 -11.52 26.99
CA THR A 104 0.22 -12.43 25.86
C THR A 104 -0.40 -11.90 24.56
N ALA A 105 0.10 -12.37 23.41
CA ALA A 105 -0.49 -12.07 22.11
C ALA A 105 -1.96 -12.54 22.01
N ALA A 106 -2.28 -13.70 22.54
CA ALA A 106 -3.66 -14.20 22.57
C ALA A 106 -4.61 -13.32 23.40
N ALA A 107 -4.11 -12.72 24.49
CA ALA A 107 -4.91 -11.78 25.29
C ALA A 107 -5.14 -10.45 24.57
N LEU A 108 -4.13 -9.97 23.81
CA LEU A 108 -4.26 -8.78 22.96
C LEU A 108 -5.36 -8.97 21.90
N GLU A 109 -5.29 -10.07 21.14
CA GLU A 109 -6.31 -10.39 20.12
C GLU A 109 -7.70 -10.50 20.71
N ALA A 110 -7.84 -11.23 21.83
CA ALA A 110 -9.13 -11.36 22.52
C ALA A 110 -9.68 -10.01 22.97
N GLU A 111 -8.86 -9.10 23.49
CA GLU A 111 -9.25 -7.76 23.89
C GLU A 111 -9.73 -6.95 22.67
N TRP A 112 -8.99 -6.97 21.58
CA TRP A 112 -9.36 -6.26 20.37
C TRP A 112 -10.65 -6.80 19.74
N MET A 113 -10.82 -8.13 19.68
CA MET A 113 -12.04 -8.74 19.16
C MET A 113 -13.29 -8.47 20.03
N HIS A 114 -13.12 -8.16 21.32
CA HIS A 114 -14.21 -7.72 22.20
C HIS A 114 -14.50 -6.22 22.11
N SER A 115 -13.59 -5.42 21.56
CA SER A 115 -13.78 -3.97 21.35
C SER A 115 -14.40 -3.70 19.97
N PRO A 116 -15.57 -3.07 19.87
CA PRO A 116 -16.21 -2.85 18.56
C PRO A 116 -15.34 -2.09 17.55
N GLY A 117 -14.57 -1.09 18.01
CA GLY A 117 -13.68 -0.29 17.15
C GLY A 117 -12.50 -1.11 16.63
N HIS A 118 -11.77 -1.79 17.51
CA HIS A 118 -10.63 -2.63 17.13
C HIS A 118 -11.06 -3.80 16.25
N ARG A 119 -12.17 -4.47 16.61
CA ARG A 119 -12.75 -5.55 15.81
C ARG A 119 -13.13 -5.08 14.41
N ALA A 120 -13.64 -3.86 14.27
CA ALA A 120 -13.98 -3.31 12.95
C ALA A 120 -12.72 -3.16 12.06
N ASN A 121 -11.58 -2.77 12.63
CA ASN A 121 -10.31 -2.72 11.90
C ASN A 121 -9.86 -4.14 11.47
N ILE A 122 -9.86 -5.11 12.40
CA ILE A 122 -9.48 -6.51 12.11
C ILE A 122 -10.32 -7.09 10.97
N LEU A 123 -11.62 -6.81 10.97
CA LEU A 123 -12.58 -7.38 10.02
C LEU A 123 -12.91 -6.47 8.83
N ASP A 124 -12.19 -5.40 8.60
CA ASP A 124 -12.39 -4.56 7.42
C ASP A 124 -11.98 -5.32 6.14
N PRO A 125 -12.92 -5.58 5.22
CA PRO A 125 -12.63 -6.31 3.98
C PRO A 125 -11.75 -5.52 3.00
N ARG A 126 -11.59 -4.21 3.19
CA ARG A 126 -10.75 -3.36 2.35
C ARG A 126 -9.27 -3.53 2.65
N LEU A 127 -8.92 -3.90 3.90
CA LEU A 127 -7.55 -4.04 4.34
C LEU A 127 -6.96 -5.37 3.85
N ASN A 128 -5.70 -5.33 3.39
CA ASN A 128 -5.00 -6.48 2.82
C ASN A 128 -3.57 -6.66 3.33
N GLU A 129 -3.06 -5.70 4.10
CA GLU A 129 -1.74 -5.78 4.73
C GLU A 129 -1.80 -5.41 6.21
N ILE A 130 -0.82 -5.92 6.97
CA ILE A 130 -0.63 -5.71 8.40
C ILE A 130 0.86 -5.61 8.74
N GLY A 131 1.18 -4.72 9.66
CA GLY A 131 2.46 -4.68 10.37
C GLY A 131 2.23 -4.69 11.88
N VAL A 132 3.01 -5.46 12.62
CA VAL A 132 2.89 -5.55 14.08
C VAL A 132 4.17 -5.08 14.73
N GLY A 133 4.05 -4.12 15.64
CA GLY A 133 5.10 -3.66 16.56
C GLY A 133 4.80 -4.07 18.00
N MET A 134 5.81 -4.54 18.72
CA MET A 134 5.64 -4.99 20.11
C MET A 134 6.84 -4.69 20.97
N VAL A 135 6.58 -4.26 22.20
CA VAL A 135 7.59 -4.06 23.24
C VAL A 135 7.15 -4.75 24.53
N ARG A 136 8.01 -5.58 25.11
CA ARG A 136 7.74 -6.20 26.41
C ARG A 136 8.30 -5.34 27.54
N GLN A 137 7.42 -4.87 28.43
CA GLN A 137 7.81 -4.12 29.61
C GLN A 137 6.86 -4.39 30.79
N GLY A 138 7.41 -4.56 31.99
CA GLY A 138 6.64 -4.75 33.21
C GLY A 138 5.76 -6.00 33.21
N GLY A 139 6.12 -7.05 32.45
CA GLY A 139 5.33 -8.27 32.28
C GLY A 139 4.23 -8.17 31.22
N TYR A 140 4.05 -7.01 30.60
CA TYR A 140 3.09 -6.78 29.54
C TYR A 140 3.78 -6.70 28.18
N LEU A 141 3.06 -7.11 27.11
CA LEU A 141 3.31 -6.78 25.72
C LEU A 141 2.52 -5.50 25.41
N TRP A 142 3.22 -4.46 25.04
CA TRP A 142 2.65 -3.24 24.46
C TRP A 142 2.68 -3.45 22.95
N ALA A 143 1.52 -3.50 22.33
CA ALA A 143 1.40 -3.88 20.94
C ALA A 143 0.64 -2.84 20.12
N VAL A 144 1.06 -2.74 18.86
CA VAL A 144 0.42 -1.95 17.83
C VAL A 144 0.27 -2.85 16.60
N GLU A 145 -0.91 -2.86 16.01
CA GLU A 145 -1.18 -3.36 14.66
C GLU A 145 -1.52 -2.19 13.76
N ASP A 146 -0.67 -1.94 12.77
CA ASP A 146 -0.97 -1.04 11.66
C ASP A 146 -1.48 -1.85 10.48
N PHE A 147 -2.61 -1.44 9.93
CA PHE A 147 -3.26 -2.08 8.78
C PHE A 147 -3.27 -1.14 7.59
N SER A 148 -3.20 -1.70 6.39
CA SER A 148 -3.41 -0.91 5.17
C SER A 148 -4.27 -1.61 4.12
N ALA A 149 -4.96 -0.79 3.33
CA ALA A 149 -5.38 -1.16 1.99
C ALA A 149 -4.27 -0.73 1.05
N ALA A 150 -3.32 -1.63 0.83
CA ALA A 150 -2.12 -1.38 0.06
C ALA A 150 -2.43 -1.11 -1.41
N VAL A 151 -1.71 -0.16 -1.99
CA VAL A 151 -1.78 0.21 -3.41
C VAL A 151 -0.40 0.00 -4.05
N ALA A 152 -0.36 -0.73 -5.16
CA ALA A 152 0.89 -0.95 -5.89
C ALA A 152 1.42 0.37 -6.47
N VAL A 153 2.72 0.57 -6.43
CA VAL A 153 3.37 1.69 -7.13
C VAL A 153 3.57 1.31 -8.59
N LEU A 154 2.70 1.82 -9.47
CA LEU A 154 2.74 1.53 -10.89
C LEU A 154 3.15 2.75 -11.69
N GLY A 155 3.97 2.54 -12.72
CA GLY A 155 4.27 3.59 -13.70
C GLY A 155 3.08 3.83 -14.64
N SER A 156 2.98 5.05 -15.21
CA SER A 156 1.88 5.46 -16.10
C SER A 156 1.60 4.43 -17.21
N SER A 157 2.62 3.87 -17.84
CA SER A 157 2.44 2.89 -18.90
C SER A 157 1.81 1.58 -18.41
N GLN A 158 2.11 1.13 -17.17
CA GLN A 158 1.50 -0.06 -16.59
C GLN A 158 0.02 0.16 -16.26
N ILE A 159 -0.31 1.34 -15.70
CA ILE A 159 -1.68 1.77 -15.43
C ILE A 159 -2.51 1.78 -16.73
N GLU A 160 -1.98 2.44 -17.76
CA GLU A 160 -2.62 2.58 -19.08
C GLU A 160 -2.82 1.24 -19.78
N LEU A 161 -1.83 0.35 -19.71
CA LEU A 161 -1.92 -1.02 -20.26
C LEU A 161 -3.01 -1.83 -19.54
N THR A 162 -3.07 -1.75 -18.22
CA THR A 162 -4.07 -2.48 -17.43
C THR A 162 -5.49 -2.03 -17.79
N ILE A 163 -5.75 -0.74 -17.84
CA ILE A 163 -7.07 -0.20 -18.25
C ILE A 163 -7.33 -0.49 -19.73
N GLY A 164 -6.32 -0.38 -20.59
CA GLY A 164 -6.43 -0.73 -22.02
C GLY A 164 -6.84 -2.18 -22.23
N GLN A 165 -6.33 -3.14 -21.44
CA GLN A 165 -6.74 -4.53 -21.46
C GLN A 165 -8.20 -4.71 -21.08
N LEU A 166 -8.65 -4.09 -19.99
CA LEU A 166 -10.06 -4.12 -19.57
C LEU A 166 -11.01 -3.57 -20.66
N LEU A 167 -10.60 -2.51 -21.37
CA LEU A 167 -11.36 -1.95 -22.48
C LEU A 167 -11.39 -2.89 -23.68
N ASN A 168 -10.24 -3.51 -24.01
CA ASN A 168 -10.13 -4.45 -25.13
C ASN A 168 -10.99 -5.71 -24.91
N GLU A 169 -11.08 -6.23 -23.69
CA GLU A 169 -11.98 -7.33 -23.31
C GLU A 169 -13.47 -7.00 -23.59
N ARG A 170 -13.80 -5.71 -23.68
CA ARG A 170 -15.13 -5.18 -23.99
C ARG A 170 -15.30 -4.74 -25.45
N GLY A 171 -14.32 -5.09 -26.31
CA GLY A 171 -14.34 -4.78 -27.72
C GLY A 171 -14.00 -3.32 -28.08
N ILE A 172 -13.32 -2.60 -27.18
CA ILE A 172 -12.82 -1.24 -27.40
C ILE A 172 -11.32 -1.32 -27.69
N GLU A 173 -10.91 -0.98 -28.89
CA GLU A 173 -9.53 -1.06 -29.34
C GLU A 173 -8.70 0.18 -28.93
N PRO A 174 -7.37 0.07 -28.80
CA PRO A 174 -6.50 1.21 -28.50
C PRO A 174 -6.51 2.24 -29.64
N ALA A 175 -6.73 3.51 -29.32
CA ALA A 175 -6.70 4.63 -30.29
C ALA A 175 -5.30 5.23 -30.52
N GLY A 176 -4.25 4.80 -29.81
CA GLY A 176 -2.88 5.25 -30.00
C GLY A 176 -2.54 6.68 -29.49
N ASN A 177 -3.49 7.45 -29.01
CA ASN A 177 -3.33 8.86 -28.60
C ASN A 177 -2.97 9.03 -27.11
N VAL A 178 -2.02 8.22 -26.60
CA VAL A 178 -1.67 8.16 -25.18
C VAL A 178 -1.18 9.50 -24.63
N ALA A 179 -0.32 10.22 -25.34
CA ALA A 179 0.21 11.51 -24.89
C ALA A 179 -0.91 12.54 -24.66
N ALA A 180 -1.83 12.68 -25.61
CA ALA A 180 -2.97 13.57 -25.47
C ALA A 180 -3.95 13.11 -24.37
N ALA A 181 -4.08 11.78 -24.13
CA ALA A 181 -4.87 11.26 -23.04
C ALA A 181 -4.25 11.57 -21.67
N ARG A 182 -2.92 11.52 -21.54
CA ARG A 182 -2.19 11.94 -20.33
C ARG A 182 -2.38 13.42 -20.04
N GLU A 183 -2.24 14.27 -21.05
CA GLU A 183 -2.53 15.70 -20.91
C GLU A 183 -4.00 15.93 -20.52
N THR A 184 -4.93 15.24 -21.16
CA THR A 184 -6.36 15.29 -20.83
C THR A 184 -6.64 14.89 -19.39
N CYS A 185 -5.92 13.89 -18.86
CA CYS A 185 -6.06 13.45 -17.48
C CYS A 185 -5.77 14.59 -16.49
N ALA A 186 -4.78 15.42 -16.77
CA ALA A 186 -4.37 16.54 -15.92
C ALA A 186 -5.25 17.81 -16.08
N MET A 187 -6.26 17.79 -16.97
CA MET A 187 -7.15 18.92 -17.22
C MET A 187 -8.45 18.77 -16.44
N ASP A 188 -9.04 19.87 -16.01
CA ASP A 188 -10.37 19.88 -15.37
C ASP A 188 -11.48 19.54 -16.38
N HIS A 189 -11.35 19.96 -17.65
CA HIS A 189 -12.36 19.74 -18.69
C HIS A 189 -11.74 19.71 -20.09
N GLY A 190 -12.51 19.22 -21.08
CA GLY A 190 -12.08 19.16 -22.48
C GLY A 190 -11.11 18.02 -22.78
N ALA A 191 -10.50 18.03 -23.96
CA ALA A 191 -9.48 17.10 -24.42
C ALA A 191 -8.28 17.84 -24.98
N ALA A 192 -7.08 17.34 -24.71
CA ALA A 192 -5.82 17.84 -25.24
C ALA A 192 -5.58 17.38 -26.69
N GLY A 193 -4.54 17.95 -27.32
CA GLY A 193 -4.04 17.52 -28.63
C GLY A 193 -5.01 17.69 -29.79
N GLY A 194 -6.04 18.55 -29.68
CA GLY A 194 -7.04 18.74 -30.72
C GLY A 194 -7.95 17.54 -30.97
N LEU A 195 -7.93 16.54 -30.06
CA LEU A 195 -8.78 15.36 -30.14
C LEU A 195 -10.27 15.72 -29.94
N ARG A 196 -11.13 14.98 -30.61
CA ARG A 196 -12.59 15.14 -30.50
C ARG A 196 -13.23 13.82 -30.06
N PRO A 197 -12.98 13.36 -28.83
CA PRO A 197 -13.64 12.18 -28.30
C PRO A 197 -15.13 12.46 -28.15
N LYS A 198 -15.96 11.43 -28.34
CA LYS A 198 -17.40 11.49 -28.10
C LYS A 198 -17.76 11.42 -26.62
N PHE A 199 -16.84 10.88 -25.80
CA PHE A 199 -16.99 10.81 -24.35
C PHE A 199 -15.61 10.85 -23.69
N ILE A 200 -15.52 11.57 -22.58
CA ILE A 200 -14.32 11.63 -21.73
C ILE A 200 -14.76 11.28 -20.32
N MET A 201 -14.02 10.38 -19.68
CA MET A 201 -14.15 10.12 -18.26
C MET A 201 -12.81 10.31 -17.57
N ARG A 202 -12.80 11.04 -16.49
CA ARG A 202 -11.69 11.14 -15.54
C ARG A 202 -12.15 10.56 -14.21
N TRP A 203 -11.27 9.82 -13.57
CA TRP A 203 -11.56 9.28 -12.23
C TRP A 203 -10.28 8.95 -11.48
N GLU A 204 -10.44 8.76 -10.18
CA GLU A 204 -9.43 8.28 -9.28
C GLU A 204 -9.71 6.82 -8.91
N ALA A 205 -8.65 6.03 -8.75
CA ALA A 205 -8.75 4.64 -8.37
C ALA A 205 -7.56 4.21 -7.51
N SER A 206 -7.82 3.43 -6.48
CA SER A 206 -6.78 2.71 -5.71
C SER A 206 -6.54 1.30 -6.22
N ASN A 207 -7.40 0.85 -7.14
CA ASN A 207 -7.30 -0.48 -7.74
C ASN A 207 -7.77 -0.42 -9.21
N LEU A 208 -7.09 -1.16 -10.07
CA LEU A 208 -7.31 -1.14 -11.51
C LEU A 208 -8.01 -2.41 -12.03
N ASN A 209 -8.63 -3.22 -11.17
CA ASN A 209 -9.19 -4.51 -11.54
C ASN A 209 -10.55 -4.40 -12.27
N ARG A 210 -11.17 -3.24 -12.26
CA ARG A 210 -12.46 -2.98 -12.92
C ARG A 210 -12.56 -1.56 -13.44
N LEU A 211 -13.39 -1.38 -14.47
CA LEU A 211 -13.77 -0.06 -14.94
C LEU A 211 -14.90 0.52 -14.07
N PRO A 212 -15.00 1.86 -13.96
CA PRO A 212 -16.16 2.50 -13.33
C PRO A 212 -17.47 2.14 -14.01
N ASP A 213 -18.54 1.98 -13.23
CA ASP A 213 -19.87 1.59 -13.74
C ASP A 213 -20.39 2.54 -14.83
N VAL A 214 -20.11 3.83 -14.71
CA VAL A 214 -20.47 4.84 -15.73
C VAL A 214 -19.76 4.57 -17.06
N LEU A 215 -18.47 4.18 -17.01
CA LEU A 215 -17.71 3.85 -18.22
C LEU A 215 -18.23 2.56 -18.86
N GLU A 216 -18.51 1.52 -18.04
CA GLU A 216 -19.14 0.29 -18.50
C GLU A 216 -20.48 0.53 -19.21
N GLN A 217 -21.36 1.36 -18.64
CA GLN A 217 -22.63 1.75 -19.25
C GLN A 217 -22.42 2.50 -20.58
N LYS A 218 -21.41 3.34 -20.70
CA LYS A 218 -21.13 4.03 -21.97
C LYS A 218 -20.65 3.06 -23.04
N ILE A 219 -19.74 2.15 -22.69
CA ILE A 219 -19.20 1.13 -23.60
C ILE A 219 -20.32 0.19 -24.09
N SER A 220 -21.21 -0.26 -23.20
CA SER A 220 -22.27 -1.19 -23.53
C SER A 220 -23.30 -0.66 -24.56
N THR A 221 -23.30 0.66 -24.82
CA THR A 221 -24.14 1.24 -25.88
C THR A 221 -23.72 0.84 -27.28
N GLY A 222 -22.52 0.31 -27.46
CA GLY A 222 -21.96 -0.07 -28.75
C GLY A 222 -21.62 1.12 -29.69
N ARG A 223 -21.66 2.35 -29.17
CA ARG A 223 -21.41 3.59 -29.93
C ARG A 223 -19.94 3.91 -30.11
N TYR A 224 -19.06 3.29 -29.32
CA TYR A 224 -17.63 3.54 -29.30
C TYR A 224 -16.88 2.32 -29.80
N ARG A 225 -15.75 2.55 -30.50
CA ARG A 225 -14.94 1.48 -31.06
C ARG A 225 -13.50 1.53 -30.59
N THR A 226 -13.02 2.72 -30.27
CA THR A 226 -11.63 2.91 -29.85
C THR A 226 -11.56 3.81 -28.61
N ALA A 227 -10.49 3.65 -27.83
CA ALA A 227 -10.19 4.47 -26.67
C ALA A 227 -8.72 4.86 -26.58
N ALA A 228 -8.46 6.07 -26.13
CA ALA A 228 -7.15 6.46 -25.61
C ALA A 228 -7.22 6.49 -24.09
N VAL A 229 -6.22 5.89 -23.44
CA VAL A 229 -6.07 5.86 -21.98
C VAL A 229 -4.85 6.69 -21.61
N GLY A 230 -4.99 7.57 -20.63
CA GLY A 230 -3.90 8.32 -20.06
C GLY A 230 -3.96 8.29 -18.53
N SER A 231 -2.82 8.18 -17.89
CA SER A 231 -2.67 8.41 -16.46
C SER A 231 -1.82 9.64 -16.20
N CYS A 232 -2.09 10.33 -15.11
CA CYS A 232 -1.39 11.54 -14.72
C CYS A 232 -1.13 11.57 -13.21
N ASN A 233 -0.18 12.41 -12.81
CA ASN A 233 0.12 12.65 -11.41
C ASN A 233 -0.48 14.01 -11.06
N ILE A 234 -1.52 14.03 -10.24
CA ILE A 234 -2.21 15.25 -9.83
C ILE A 234 -2.06 15.40 -8.32
N GLY A 235 -1.14 16.25 -7.91
CA GLY A 235 -1.08 16.73 -6.54
C GLY A 235 -0.15 15.97 -5.59
N ASN A 236 0.07 16.59 -4.44
CA ASN A 236 0.78 16.03 -3.30
C ASN A 236 -0.25 15.35 -2.39
N GLU A 237 -0.49 14.10 -2.62
CA GLU A 237 -1.02 13.25 -1.57
C GLU A 237 0.05 13.11 -0.49
N GLY A 238 -0.34 12.97 0.78
CA GLY A 238 0.60 12.83 1.89
C GLY A 238 1.56 11.65 1.71
N PRO A 239 2.60 11.51 2.53
CA PRO A 239 3.54 10.39 2.42
C PRO A 239 2.80 9.05 2.39
N GLY A 240 3.07 8.24 1.37
CA GLY A 240 2.50 6.89 1.23
C GLY A 240 1.07 6.82 0.70
N PHE A 241 0.28 7.89 0.78
CA PHE A 241 -1.06 7.87 0.19
C PHE A 241 -0.93 7.76 -1.34
N THR A 242 -1.61 6.79 -1.93
CA THR A 242 -1.42 6.45 -3.35
C THR A 242 -2.77 6.25 -4.03
N THR A 243 -3.01 7.05 -5.07
CA THR A 243 -4.19 6.98 -5.93
C THR A 243 -3.76 7.09 -7.39
N TYR A 244 -4.38 6.33 -8.26
CA TYR A 244 -4.18 6.43 -9.70
C TYR A 244 -5.18 7.45 -10.27
N HIS A 245 -4.68 8.47 -10.96
CA HIS A 245 -5.50 9.39 -11.72
C HIS A 245 -5.52 8.99 -13.18
N LEU A 246 -6.70 8.93 -13.78
CA LEU A 246 -6.95 8.31 -15.08
C LEU A 246 -7.87 9.16 -15.94
N ALA A 247 -7.63 9.11 -17.24
CA ALA A 247 -8.59 9.56 -18.25
C ALA A 247 -8.77 8.51 -19.34
N VAL A 248 -10.02 8.26 -19.73
CA VAL A 248 -10.39 7.48 -20.91
C VAL A 248 -11.16 8.38 -21.87
N LEU A 249 -10.69 8.42 -23.12
CA LEU A 249 -11.28 9.14 -24.24
C LEU A 249 -11.87 8.10 -25.19
N LEU A 250 -13.21 8.07 -25.34
CA LEU A 250 -13.90 7.15 -26.24
C LEU A 250 -14.24 7.82 -27.58
N PHE A 251 -14.03 7.11 -28.69
CA PHE A 251 -14.25 7.58 -30.07
C PHE A 251 -15.29 6.76 -30.84
#